data_99fa32e2d3c7eeecd65f84e2d2f8178e
#
_entry.id   99fa32e2d3c7eeecd65f84e2d2f8178e
#
_cell.length_a   1.000
_cell.length_b   1.000
_cell.length_c   1.000
_cell.angle_alpha   90.00
_cell.angle_beta   90.00
_cell.angle_gamma   90.00
#
_symmetry.space_group_name_H-M   'P 1'
#
loop_
_entity.id
_entity.type
_entity.pdbx_description
1 polymer ?
#
loop_
_entity_poly.entity_id
_entity_poly.type
_entity_poly.pdbx_seq_one_letter_code
_entity_poly.pdbx_strand_id
1 'polypeptide(L)'
;MIEHADGKVLVSQDGPVTIVTINRPQVKNACDVETVQTLHDVFAAFEVDEAARVAVLTGSDGAFCAGADLAELASGASLGYCWAGTDRGATRRRLSKPGIAA
;
A
#
# COMPACT_ATOMS: atom_id res chain seq x y z
N MET A 1 10.88 7.11 9.71
CA MET A 1 10.19 6.86 8.44
C MET A 1 11.14 6.11 7.50
N ILE A 2 10.66 5.04 6.91
CA ILE A 2 11.42 4.22 5.96
C ILE A 2 10.78 4.35 4.59
N GLU A 3 11.57 4.64 3.56
CA GLU A 3 11.11 4.70 2.19
C GLU A 3 11.26 3.35 1.51
N HIS A 4 10.25 2.94 0.75
CA HIS A 4 10.25 1.74 -0.08
C HIS A 4 9.88 2.12 -1.51
N ALA A 5 10.29 1.31 -2.47
CA ALA A 5 9.97 1.49 -3.90
C ALA A 5 10.31 2.91 -4.38
N ASP A 6 11.53 3.37 -4.11
CA ASP A 6 12.04 4.71 -4.47
C ASP A 6 11.13 5.84 -3.95
N GLY A 7 10.62 5.69 -2.73
CA GLY A 7 9.78 6.69 -2.09
C GLY A 7 8.31 6.63 -2.44
N LYS A 8 7.86 5.64 -3.22
CA LYS A 8 6.43 5.47 -3.55
C LYS A 8 5.60 5.01 -2.36
N VAL A 9 6.22 4.34 -1.41
CA VAL A 9 5.60 3.87 -0.18
C VAL A 9 6.47 4.29 1.00
N LEU A 10 5.87 4.97 1.96
CA LEU A 10 6.54 5.40 3.18
C LEU A 10 5.96 4.64 4.37
N VAL A 11 6.83 4.14 5.23
CA VAL A 11 6.40 3.41 6.43
C VAL A 11 6.96 4.12 7.65
N SER A 12 6.11 4.45 8.59
CA SER A 12 6.52 4.97 9.89
C SER A 12 5.81 4.23 11.01
N GLN A 13 6.34 4.34 12.21
CA GLN A 13 5.76 3.70 13.38
C GLN A 13 5.59 4.73 14.49
N ASP A 14 4.43 4.67 15.13
CA ASP A 14 4.11 5.48 16.29
C ASP A 14 3.60 4.53 17.39
N GLY A 15 4.52 4.06 18.24
CA GLY A 15 4.21 3.04 19.23
C GLY A 15 3.74 1.75 18.54
N PRO A 16 2.56 1.22 18.88
CA PRO A 16 2.03 -0.01 18.26
C PRO A 16 1.39 0.23 16.89
N VAL A 17 1.34 1.49 16.42
CA VAL A 17 0.69 1.85 15.15
C VAL A 17 1.73 1.90 14.03
N THR A 18 1.50 1.15 12.96
CA THR A 18 2.28 1.24 11.72
C THR A 18 1.51 2.10 10.73
N ILE A 19 2.13 3.15 10.23
CA ILE A 19 1.53 4.07 9.27
C ILE A 19 2.18 3.82 7.92
N VAL A 20 1.36 3.40 6.94
CA VAL A 20 1.79 3.11 5.58
C VAL A 20 1.19 4.18 4.68
N THR A 21 2.05 4.95 4.02
CA THR A 21 1.64 6.07 3.18
C THR A 21 1.95 5.76 1.72
N ILE A 22 0.94 5.80 0.86
CA ILE A 22 1.13 5.79 -0.60
C ILE A 22 1.59 7.19 -0.98
N ASN A 23 2.77 7.29 -1.57
CA ASN A 23 3.40 8.58 -1.87
C ASN A 23 3.66 8.74 -3.37
N ARG A 24 2.58 8.86 -4.12
CA ARG A 24 2.59 9.17 -5.54
C ARG A 24 1.64 10.33 -5.83
N PRO A 25 1.84 11.50 -5.22
CA PRO A 25 0.88 12.60 -5.32
C PRO A 25 0.72 13.14 -6.74
N GLN A 26 1.73 13.01 -7.59
CA GLN A 26 1.69 13.44 -8.99
C GLN A 26 0.65 12.69 -9.82
N VAL A 27 0.20 11.52 -9.36
CA VAL A 27 -0.84 10.71 -10.01
C VAL A 27 -1.99 10.40 -9.04
N LYS A 28 -2.23 11.28 -8.07
CA LYS A 28 -3.27 11.11 -7.04
C LYS A 28 -3.15 9.78 -6.29
N ASN A 29 -1.93 9.36 -6.04
CA ASN A 29 -1.60 8.10 -5.36
C ASN A 29 -2.16 6.86 -6.06
N ALA A 30 -2.31 6.90 -7.38
CA ALA A 30 -2.59 5.71 -8.16
C ALA A 30 -1.45 4.71 -7.99
N CYS A 31 -1.77 3.43 -7.92
CA CYS A 31 -0.80 2.38 -7.64
C CYS A 31 -0.37 1.67 -8.91
N ASP A 32 0.94 1.69 -9.19
CA ASP A 32 1.55 0.82 -10.20
C ASP A 32 1.84 -0.56 -9.59
N VAL A 33 2.34 -1.49 -10.41
CA VAL A 33 2.63 -2.86 -9.96
C VAL A 33 3.66 -2.85 -8.83
N GLU A 34 4.70 -2.04 -8.95
CA GLU A 34 5.73 -1.95 -7.91
C GLU A 34 5.14 -1.47 -6.58
N THR A 35 4.26 -0.48 -6.61
CA THR A 35 3.60 0.04 -5.41
C THR A 35 2.73 -1.03 -4.76
N VAL A 36 1.91 -1.73 -5.55
CA VAL A 36 1.05 -2.81 -5.04
C VAL A 36 1.88 -3.92 -4.41
N GLN A 37 2.94 -4.34 -5.07
CA GLN A 37 3.81 -5.39 -4.55
C GLN A 37 4.50 -4.97 -3.27
N THR A 38 4.95 -3.72 -3.21
CA THR A 38 5.57 -3.16 -2.00
C THR A 38 4.58 -3.10 -0.84
N LEU A 39 3.33 -2.68 -1.10
CA LEU A 39 2.28 -2.69 -0.07
C LEU A 39 2.04 -4.10 0.45
N HIS A 40 2.00 -5.10 -0.44
CA HIS A 40 1.87 -6.49 -0.03
C HIS A 40 2.99 -6.90 0.92
N ASP A 41 4.23 -6.57 0.59
CA ASP A 41 5.39 -6.92 1.41
C ASP A 41 5.38 -6.19 2.75
N VAL A 42 4.99 -4.91 2.75
CA VAL A 42 4.89 -4.11 3.97
C VAL A 42 3.84 -4.68 4.92
N PHE A 43 2.67 -5.05 4.39
CA PHE A 43 1.63 -5.65 5.23
C PHE A 43 2.00 -7.06 5.68
N ALA A 44 2.76 -7.82 4.91
CA ALA A 44 3.29 -9.10 5.35
C ALA A 44 4.23 -8.94 6.54
N ALA A 45 5.10 -7.94 6.49
CA ALA A 45 6.00 -7.64 7.61
C ALA A 45 5.23 -7.18 8.84
N PHE A 46 4.20 -6.33 8.66
CA PHE A 46 3.33 -5.90 9.75
C PHE A 46 2.64 -7.08 10.43
N GLU A 47 2.15 -8.03 9.66
CA GLU A 47 1.41 -9.18 10.19
C GLU A 47 2.24 -10.01 11.17
N VAL A 48 3.55 -10.14 10.93
CA VAL A 48 4.45 -10.95 11.76
C VAL A 48 5.21 -10.14 12.81
N ASP A 49 5.06 -8.82 12.83
CA ASP A 49 5.73 -7.95 13.79
C ASP A 49 4.93 -7.89 15.09
N GLU A 50 5.46 -8.52 16.13
CA GLU A 50 4.78 -8.59 17.42
C GLU A 50 4.61 -7.23 18.11
N ALA A 51 5.46 -6.26 17.79
CA ALA A 51 5.37 -4.92 18.36
C ALA A 51 4.31 -4.06 17.67
N ALA A 52 3.89 -4.42 16.45
CA ALA A 52 2.89 -3.69 15.69
C ALA A 52 1.51 -4.29 15.92
N ARG A 53 0.54 -3.44 16.27
CA ARG A 53 -0.82 -3.88 16.61
C ARG A 53 -1.88 -3.40 15.66
N VAL A 54 -1.67 -2.24 15.04
CA VAL A 54 -2.63 -1.58 14.14
C VAL A 54 -1.87 -1.02 12.96
N ALA A 55 -2.42 -1.17 11.76
CA ALA A 55 -1.90 -0.50 10.56
C ALA A 55 -2.87 0.56 10.09
N VAL A 56 -2.34 1.71 9.71
CA VAL A 56 -3.09 2.78 9.04
C VAL A 56 -2.53 2.92 7.63
N LEU A 57 -3.38 2.78 6.62
CA LEU A 57 -3.03 3.01 5.23
C LEU A 57 -3.60 4.37 4.81
N THR A 58 -2.75 5.24 4.34
CA THR A 58 -3.14 6.58 3.93
C THR A 58 -2.43 7.00 2.64
N GLY A 59 -2.79 8.15 2.10
CA GLY A 59 -2.14 8.73 0.93
C GLY A 59 -1.58 10.11 1.25
N SER A 60 -0.50 10.48 0.59
CA SER A 60 0.09 11.81 0.71
C SER A 60 -0.73 12.86 -0.04
N ASP A 61 -0.54 14.14 0.30
CA ASP A 61 -1.11 15.30 -0.40
C ASP A 61 -2.64 15.29 -0.56
N GLY A 62 -3.35 14.79 0.45
CA GLY A 62 -4.80 14.91 0.53
C GLY A 62 -5.61 13.95 -0.33
N ALA A 63 -4.98 13.06 -1.07
CA ALA A 63 -5.66 12.01 -1.82
C ALA A 63 -5.29 10.65 -1.23
N PHE A 64 -6.26 9.78 -1.00
CA PHE A 64 -5.97 8.44 -0.50
C PHE A 64 -5.31 7.60 -1.60
N CYS A 65 -6.06 7.24 -2.61
CA CYS A 65 -5.59 6.42 -3.72
C CYS A 65 -6.59 6.51 -4.87
N ALA A 66 -6.10 6.77 -6.08
CA ALA A 66 -6.95 6.87 -7.26
C ALA A 66 -7.21 5.52 -7.94
N GLY A 67 -6.63 4.43 -7.42
CA GLY A 67 -6.79 3.11 -7.98
C GLY A 67 -5.55 2.66 -8.74
N ALA A 68 -5.75 1.86 -9.80
CA ALA A 68 -4.64 1.37 -10.61
C ALA A 68 -4.06 2.47 -11.49
N ASP A 69 -2.75 2.40 -11.74
CA ASP A 69 -2.07 3.36 -12.61
C ASP A 69 -2.47 3.13 -14.07
N LEU A 70 -3.14 4.14 -14.66
CA LEU A 70 -3.64 4.04 -16.03
C LEU A 70 -2.52 3.92 -17.07
N ALA A 71 -1.38 4.58 -16.83
CA ALA A 71 -0.26 4.49 -17.75
C ALA A 71 0.30 3.07 -17.79
N GLU A 72 0.34 2.39 -16.65
CA GLU A 72 0.79 1.02 -16.57
C GLU A 72 -0.21 0.05 -17.20
N LEU A 73 -1.50 0.29 -17.01
CA LEU A 73 -2.56 -0.48 -17.68
C LEU A 73 -2.46 -0.34 -19.20
N ALA A 74 -2.20 0.87 -19.68
CA ALA A 74 -2.03 1.11 -21.11
C ALA A 74 -0.79 0.40 -21.67
N SER A 75 0.21 0.12 -20.84
CA SER A 75 1.41 -0.64 -21.25
C SER A 75 1.20 -2.15 -21.23
N GLY A 76 0.02 -2.62 -20.83
CA GLY A 76 -0.31 -4.05 -20.82
C GLY A 76 -0.23 -4.73 -19.46
N ALA A 77 -0.07 -3.97 -18.38
CA ALA A 77 -0.07 -4.55 -17.02
C ALA A 77 -1.43 -5.16 -16.69
N SER A 78 -1.41 -6.29 -15.99
CA SER A 78 -2.64 -7.00 -15.62
C SER A 78 -3.34 -6.32 -14.46
N LEU A 79 -4.62 -5.99 -14.62
CA LEU A 79 -5.48 -5.49 -13.56
C LEU A 79 -5.59 -6.46 -12.39
N GLY A 80 -5.66 -7.74 -12.65
CA GLY A 80 -5.76 -8.76 -11.62
C GLY A 80 -4.55 -8.76 -10.67
N TYR A 81 -3.41 -8.33 -11.18
CA TYR A 81 -2.22 -8.20 -10.38
C TYR A 81 -2.31 -7.04 -9.37
N CYS A 82 -2.97 -5.95 -9.77
CA CYS A 82 -3.03 -4.75 -8.94
C CYS A 82 -4.09 -4.84 -7.84
N TRP A 83 -5.32 -5.21 -8.16
CA TRP A 83 -6.41 -5.02 -7.21
C TRP A 83 -7.40 -6.16 -7.13
N ALA A 84 -7.74 -6.80 -8.23
CA ALA A 84 -8.85 -7.74 -8.30
C ALA A 84 -8.34 -9.17 -8.45
N GLY A 85 -9.01 -10.10 -7.82
CA GLY A 85 -8.84 -11.52 -8.09
C GLY A 85 -7.59 -12.18 -7.51
N THR A 86 -6.71 -11.43 -6.87
CA THR A 86 -5.54 -12.00 -6.19
C THR A 86 -5.53 -11.62 -4.72
N ASP A 87 -5.00 -12.50 -3.89
CA ASP A 87 -4.78 -12.25 -2.47
C ASP A 87 -3.60 -11.29 -2.23
N ARG A 88 -2.90 -10.89 -3.29
CA ARG A 88 -1.74 -9.99 -3.21
C ARG A 88 -2.11 -8.52 -3.18
N GLY A 89 -3.29 -8.15 -3.68
CA GLY A 89 -3.76 -6.78 -3.57
C GLY A 89 -4.01 -6.39 -2.13
N ALA A 90 -3.66 -5.15 -1.76
CA ALA A 90 -3.83 -4.67 -0.39
C ALA A 90 -5.28 -4.76 0.09
N THR A 91 -6.25 -4.61 -0.83
CA THR A 91 -7.68 -4.68 -0.53
C THR A 91 -8.17 -6.11 -0.34
N ARG A 92 -7.40 -7.10 -0.76
CA ARG A 92 -7.79 -8.52 -0.68
C ARG A 92 -7.06 -9.27 0.42
N ARG A 93 -6.03 -8.66 1.00
CA ARG A 93 -5.25 -9.31 2.03
C ARG A 93 -6.05 -9.39 3.32
N ARG A 94 -6.12 -10.58 3.90
CA ARG A 94 -6.68 -10.78 5.23
C ARG A 94 -5.60 -10.57 6.27
N LEU A 95 -5.85 -9.67 7.20
CA LEU A 95 -4.96 -9.41 8.33
C LEU A 95 -5.59 -10.00 9.59
N SER A 96 -4.74 -10.56 10.46
CA SER A 96 -5.17 -10.98 11.80
C SER A 96 -5.24 -9.80 12.76
N LYS A 97 -4.69 -8.64 12.39
CA LYS A 97 -4.66 -7.42 13.17
C LYS A 97 -5.49 -6.33 12.49
N PRO A 98 -6.02 -5.36 13.26
CA PRO A 98 -6.80 -4.28 12.66
C PRO A 98 -6.02 -3.45 11.66
N GLY A 99 -6.69 -3.08 10.56
CA GLY A 99 -6.19 -2.15 9.56
C GLY A 99 -7.24 -1.09 9.29
N ILE A 100 -6.79 0.16 9.18
CA ILE A 100 -7.65 1.33 8.96
C ILE A 100 -7.18 2.03 7.69
N ALA A 101 -8.12 2.32 6.79
CA ALA A 101 -7.88 3.18 5.63
C ALA A 101 -8.29 4.61 5.97
N ALA A 102 -7.38 5.55 5.77
CA ALA A 102 -7.63 6.94 6.15
C ALA A 102 -7.19 7.93 5.07
#